data_89c0dfc8b77ef0c1d0b71fd9caf9fe1a
#
_entry.id   89c0dfc8b77ef0c1d0b71fd9caf9fe1a
#
_cell.length_a   1.000
_cell.length_b   1.000
_cell.length_c   1.000
_cell.angle_alpha   90.00
_cell.angle_beta   90.00
_cell.angle_gamma   90.00
#
_symmetry.space_group_name_H-M   'P 1'
#
loop_
_entity.id
_entity.type
_entity.pdbx_description
1 polymer ?
#
loop_
_entity_poly.entity_id
_entity_poly.type
_entity_poly.pdbx_seq_one_letter_code
_entity_poly.pdbx_strand_id
1 'polypeptide(L)'
;SEPTMQKPRVLMMAAGTGGHVFPAIAVAQALQQSGAQVHWLGTLVGMENELLQHYDFSYHAINMQGLRGNGIKRLFKAPSTLLKATLAAIKIIKTNKIDIVVGFGGYVTAPGGLAAKFCKKPILIHEQNAIAGMSNNYLSKLANQVLEAFPNTFTELPSSKVMTVGNPVREAIVQVPPPKARIDVNDTSPLKLLVIGGSLGAQALNNHIAPTLKKLESMPDAKPWQVRHQCGKNNQEATQAVYSEAQLQSTQYEILPFVKDMAEAYSWADVIVCRAGAL
;
A
#
# COMPACT_ATOMS: atom_id res chain seq x y z
N SER A 1 11.83 -25.83 33.69
CA SER A 1 10.87 -25.44 32.66
C SER A 1 11.18 -23.99 32.25
N GLU A 2 11.68 -23.80 31.02
CA GLU A 2 11.86 -22.48 30.47
C GLU A 2 10.49 -21.75 30.44
N PRO A 3 10.43 -20.48 30.82
CA PRO A 3 9.22 -19.72 30.70
C PRO A 3 8.86 -19.64 29.22
N THR A 4 7.72 -20.22 28.84
CA THR A 4 7.15 -20.06 27.53
C THR A 4 6.93 -18.56 27.31
N MET A 5 7.84 -17.89 26.60
CA MET A 5 7.68 -16.49 26.23
C MET A 5 6.38 -16.37 25.42
N GLN A 6 5.42 -15.68 25.99
CA GLN A 6 4.14 -15.45 25.34
C GLN A 6 4.41 -14.68 24.04
N LYS A 7 3.93 -15.21 22.92
CA LYS A 7 4.07 -14.54 21.60
C LYS A 7 3.50 -13.13 21.66
N PRO A 8 4.25 -12.09 21.27
CA PRO A 8 3.72 -10.73 21.27
C PRO A 8 2.54 -10.60 20.31
N ARG A 9 1.51 -9.89 20.75
CA ARG A 9 0.29 -9.62 19.97
C ARG A 9 0.33 -8.19 19.44
N VAL A 10 0.42 -8.07 18.14
CA VAL A 10 0.57 -6.79 17.43
C VAL A 10 -0.70 -6.45 16.69
N LEU A 11 -1.22 -5.25 16.88
CA LEU A 11 -2.34 -4.72 16.10
C LEU A 11 -1.81 -3.79 15.01
N MET A 12 -1.87 -4.25 13.77
CA MET A 12 -1.59 -3.44 12.59
C MET A 12 -2.79 -2.57 12.26
N MET A 13 -2.57 -1.31 11.94
CA MET A 13 -3.61 -0.37 11.53
C MET A 13 -3.24 0.23 10.18
N ALA A 14 -3.94 -0.18 9.14
CA ALA A 14 -3.80 0.40 7.82
C ALA A 14 -5.09 0.21 7.04
N ALA A 15 -5.55 1.25 6.37
CA ALA A 15 -6.76 1.23 5.58
C ALA A 15 -6.74 2.26 4.45
N GLY A 16 -7.59 2.07 3.45
CA GLY A 16 -7.94 3.04 2.42
C GLY A 16 -7.16 2.89 1.14
N THR A 17 -5.83 2.97 1.15
CA THR A 17 -5.00 2.91 -0.06
C THR A 17 -3.93 1.83 -0.01
N GLY A 18 -3.50 1.36 -1.19
CA GLY A 18 -2.39 0.42 -1.31
C GLY A 18 -1.07 0.96 -0.73
N GLY A 19 -0.88 2.28 -0.77
CA GLY A 19 0.28 2.94 -0.18
C GLY A 19 0.43 2.74 1.32
N HIS A 20 -0.68 2.54 2.05
CA HIS A 20 -0.69 2.19 3.48
C HIS A 20 -0.70 0.68 3.69
N VAL A 21 -1.52 -0.03 2.94
CA VAL A 21 -1.82 -1.45 3.20
C VAL A 21 -0.65 -2.36 2.82
N PHE A 22 0.00 -2.16 1.68
CA PHE A 22 1.09 -3.04 1.24
C PHE A 22 2.34 -2.96 2.12
N PRO A 23 2.83 -1.79 2.54
CA PRO A 23 3.91 -1.71 3.53
C PRO A 23 3.55 -2.37 4.85
N ALA A 24 2.31 -2.20 5.30
CA ALA A 24 1.83 -2.84 6.52
C ALA A 24 1.80 -4.37 6.41
N ILE A 25 1.39 -4.93 5.25
CA ILE A 25 1.46 -6.36 4.98
C ILE A 25 2.89 -6.87 5.06
N ALA A 26 3.85 -6.16 4.46
CA ALA A 26 5.26 -6.55 4.50
C ALA A 26 5.78 -6.67 5.93
N VAL A 27 5.48 -5.69 6.78
CA VAL A 27 5.85 -5.70 8.19
C VAL A 27 5.10 -6.79 8.96
N ALA A 28 3.80 -6.96 8.72
CA ALA A 28 3.00 -7.99 9.36
C ALA A 28 3.53 -9.41 9.09
N GLN A 29 3.93 -9.70 7.85
CA GLN A 29 4.55 -10.98 7.47
C GLN A 29 5.89 -11.19 8.19
N ALA A 30 6.74 -10.17 8.25
CA ALA A 30 8.02 -10.25 8.97
C ALA A 30 7.80 -10.46 10.47
N LEU A 31 6.81 -9.82 11.08
CA LEU A 31 6.46 -10.03 12.48
C LEU A 31 5.95 -11.45 12.73
N GLN A 32 5.13 -12.02 11.86
CA GLN A 32 4.69 -13.41 11.97
C GLN A 32 5.87 -14.38 11.87
N GLN A 33 6.79 -14.17 10.95
CA GLN A 33 8.00 -14.98 10.81
C GLN A 33 8.87 -14.92 12.07
N SER A 34 8.87 -13.78 12.76
CA SER A 34 9.55 -13.59 14.04
C SER A 34 8.79 -14.17 15.24
N GLY A 35 7.63 -14.78 15.03
CA GLY A 35 6.84 -15.44 16.04
C GLY A 35 5.74 -14.58 16.69
N ALA A 36 5.50 -13.35 16.20
CA ALA A 36 4.42 -12.51 16.68
C ALA A 36 3.04 -13.00 16.17
N GLN A 37 2.01 -12.76 16.97
CA GLN A 37 0.63 -12.94 16.56
C GLN A 37 0.11 -11.62 16.01
N VAL A 38 -0.25 -11.60 14.73
CA VAL A 38 -0.69 -10.39 14.03
C VAL A 38 -2.20 -10.28 13.99
N HIS A 39 -2.68 -9.16 14.48
CA HIS A 39 -4.06 -8.69 14.34
C HIS A 39 -4.07 -7.47 13.44
N TRP A 40 -5.19 -7.21 12.78
CA TRP A 40 -5.34 -6.08 11.87
C TRP A 40 -6.63 -5.33 12.14
N LEU A 41 -6.52 -4.00 12.26
CA LEU A 41 -7.65 -3.09 12.37
C LEU A 41 -7.90 -2.44 11.00
N GLY A 42 -9.06 -2.68 10.44
CA GLY A 42 -9.49 -2.13 9.17
C GLY A 42 -10.97 -1.79 9.17
N THR A 43 -11.54 -1.68 7.98
CA THR A 43 -12.95 -1.34 7.78
C THR A 43 -13.74 -2.49 7.19
N LEU A 44 -15.08 -2.40 7.26
CA LEU A 44 -15.98 -3.42 6.71
C LEU A 44 -15.90 -3.52 5.18
N VAL A 45 -15.59 -2.44 4.47
CA VAL A 45 -15.71 -2.33 3.02
C VAL A 45 -14.51 -1.65 2.35
N GLY A 46 -13.35 -1.63 2.99
CA GLY A 46 -12.11 -1.11 2.40
C GLY A 46 -11.38 -2.16 1.55
N MET A 47 -10.43 -1.69 0.72
CA MET A 47 -9.59 -2.60 -0.08
C MET A 47 -8.78 -3.57 0.80
N GLU A 48 -8.43 -3.16 2.01
CA GLU A 48 -7.73 -3.98 2.97
C GLU A 48 -8.54 -5.23 3.37
N ASN A 49 -9.87 -5.12 3.47
CA ASN A 49 -10.73 -6.26 3.77
C ASN A 49 -10.63 -7.35 2.69
N GLU A 50 -10.62 -6.96 1.42
CA GLU A 50 -10.50 -7.88 0.29
C GLU A 50 -9.09 -8.48 0.19
N LEU A 51 -8.07 -7.64 0.30
CA LEU A 51 -6.66 -8.07 0.20
C LEU A 51 -6.25 -9.00 1.33
N LEU A 52 -6.69 -8.75 2.55
CA LEU A 52 -6.23 -9.48 3.74
C LEU A 52 -6.88 -10.86 3.88
N GLN A 53 -7.92 -11.19 3.08
CA GLN A 53 -8.49 -12.54 3.02
C GLN A 53 -7.48 -13.60 2.56
N HIS A 54 -6.40 -13.18 1.89
CA HIS A 54 -5.33 -14.07 1.42
C HIS A 54 -4.20 -14.26 2.44
N TYR A 55 -4.30 -13.62 3.61
CA TYR A 55 -3.28 -13.66 4.66
C TYR A 55 -3.87 -14.19 5.96
N ASP A 56 -3.03 -14.87 6.75
CA ASP A 56 -3.40 -15.39 8.06
C ASP A 56 -3.22 -14.33 9.15
N PHE A 57 -3.97 -13.23 9.03
CA PHE A 57 -4.05 -12.18 10.05
C PHE A 57 -5.45 -12.20 10.68
N SER A 58 -5.52 -12.00 12.00
CA SER A 58 -6.80 -11.83 12.68
C SER A 58 -7.38 -10.45 12.37
N TYR A 59 -8.33 -10.40 11.42
CA TYR A 59 -8.92 -9.16 10.94
C TYR A 59 -10.06 -8.68 11.84
N HIS A 60 -10.01 -7.42 12.26
CA HIS A 60 -11.02 -6.74 13.05
C HIS A 60 -11.51 -5.51 12.30
N ALA A 61 -12.79 -5.49 11.96
CA ALA A 61 -13.39 -4.36 11.27
C ALA A 61 -14.08 -3.42 12.26
N ILE A 62 -13.86 -2.12 12.09
CA ILE A 62 -14.64 -1.08 12.75
C ILE A 62 -15.55 -0.38 11.74
N ASN A 63 -16.74 0.02 12.20
CA ASN A 63 -17.68 0.73 11.35
C ASN A 63 -17.28 2.20 11.25
N MET A 64 -16.92 2.61 10.03
CA MET A 64 -16.57 3.98 9.68
C MET A 64 -17.57 4.58 8.67
N GLN A 65 -18.81 4.09 8.62
CA GLN A 65 -19.84 4.60 7.71
C GLN A 65 -20.11 6.09 7.97
N GLY A 66 -20.35 6.83 6.90
CA GLY A 66 -20.51 8.28 6.95
C GLY A 66 -19.23 9.09 6.75
N LEU A 67 -18.07 8.43 6.70
CA LEU A 67 -16.77 9.06 6.48
C LEU A 67 -16.20 8.81 5.06
N ARG A 68 -16.95 8.09 4.22
CA ARG A 68 -16.58 7.85 2.80
C ARG A 68 -16.50 9.17 2.04
N GLY A 69 -15.39 9.41 1.35
CA GLY A 69 -15.23 10.44 0.33
C GLY A 69 -14.56 11.76 0.77
N ASN A 70 -14.50 12.11 2.06
CA ASN A 70 -13.86 13.35 2.54
C ASN A 70 -12.86 13.14 3.68
N GLY A 71 -12.33 11.95 3.82
CA GLY A 71 -11.20 11.63 4.67
C GLY A 71 -11.37 12.06 6.14
N ILE A 72 -10.23 12.23 6.77
CA ILE A 72 -10.05 12.55 8.19
C ILE A 72 -10.70 13.87 8.62
N LYS A 73 -10.83 14.86 7.73
CA LYS A 73 -11.52 16.13 8.07
C LYS A 73 -12.97 15.91 8.52
N ARG A 74 -13.64 14.91 7.97
CA ARG A 74 -15.02 14.56 8.35
C ARG A 74 -15.07 13.77 9.67
N LEU A 75 -14.01 13.02 9.98
CA LEU A 75 -13.87 12.32 11.25
C LEU A 75 -13.90 13.31 12.44
N PHE A 76 -13.19 14.43 12.32
CA PHE A 76 -13.21 15.49 13.33
C PHE A 76 -14.53 16.27 13.37
N LYS A 77 -15.31 16.27 12.28
CA LYS A 77 -16.64 16.89 12.22
C LYS A 77 -17.77 15.97 12.72
N ALA A 78 -17.48 14.68 12.93
CA ALA A 78 -18.44 13.69 13.43
C ALA A 78 -17.92 13.04 14.74
N PRO A 79 -17.90 13.80 15.86
CA PRO A 79 -17.31 13.32 17.11
C PRO A 79 -17.98 12.04 17.65
N SER A 80 -19.27 11.84 17.39
CA SER A 80 -19.98 10.62 17.77
C SER A 80 -19.47 9.37 17.05
N THR A 81 -19.14 9.51 15.76
CA THR A 81 -18.58 8.41 14.96
C THR A 81 -17.16 8.07 15.42
N LEU A 82 -16.33 9.09 15.69
CA LEU A 82 -14.99 8.89 16.24
C LEU A 82 -15.05 8.22 17.62
N LEU A 83 -15.96 8.65 18.49
CA LEU A 83 -16.15 8.03 19.81
C LEU A 83 -16.54 6.56 19.70
N LYS A 84 -17.54 6.25 18.88
CA LYS A 84 -18.00 4.86 18.68
C LYS A 84 -16.89 3.98 18.11
N ALA A 85 -16.13 4.47 17.11
CA ALA A 85 -14.99 3.75 16.52
C ALA A 85 -13.87 3.53 17.56
N THR A 86 -13.58 4.54 18.38
CA THR A 86 -12.58 4.44 19.46
C THR A 86 -13.00 3.40 20.51
N LEU A 87 -14.27 3.39 20.93
CA LEU A 87 -14.78 2.39 21.88
C LEU A 87 -14.71 0.97 21.31
N ALA A 88 -15.03 0.80 20.02
CA ALA A 88 -14.89 -0.48 19.34
C ALA A 88 -13.41 -0.93 19.30
N ALA A 89 -12.49 -0.03 18.99
CA ALA A 89 -11.05 -0.31 18.99
C ALA A 89 -10.53 -0.65 20.41
N ILE A 90 -10.99 0.03 21.45
CA ILE A 90 -10.67 -0.32 22.86
C ILE A 90 -11.12 -1.75 23.17
N LYS A 91 -12.32 -2.14 22.75
CA LYS A 91 -12.81 -3.51 22.95
C LYS A 91 -11.91 -4.52 22.24
N ILE A 92 -11.52 -4.25 21.00
CA ILE A 92 -10.61 -5.12 20.22
C ILE A 92 -9.26 -5.28 20.95
N ILE A 93 -8.65 -4.18 21.37
CA ILE A 93 -7.35 -4.19 22.08
C ILE A 93 -7.44 -5.02 23.37
N LYS A 94 -8.48 -4.82 24.18
CA LYS A 94 -8.65 -5.52 25.44
C LYS A 94 -8.98 -7.01 25.24
N THR A 95 -9.95 -7.32 24.38
CA THR A 95 -10.41 -8.70 24.14
C THR A 95 -9.28 -9.57 23.56
N ASN A 96 -8.48 -9.02 22.65
CA ASN A 96 -7.41 -9.74 22.01
C ASN A 96 -6.06 -9.60 22.73
N LYS A 97 -6.04 -8.92 23.89
CA LYS A 97 -4.84 -8.71 24.72
C LYS A 97 -3.67 -8.17 23.89
N ILE A 98 -3.93 -7.15 23.08
CA ILE A 98 -2.92 -6.52 22.23
C ILE A 98 -1.81 -5.91 23.09
N ASP A 99 -0.55 -6.15 22.70
CA ASP A 99 0.62 -5.65 23.40
C ASP A 99 1.11 -4.33 22.84
N ILE A 100 1.08 -4.17 21.51
CA ILE A 100 1.56 -2.98 20.79
C ILE A 100 0.68 -2.71 19.56
N VAL A 101 0.57 -1.44 19.20
CA VAL A 101 -0.20 -0.98 18.04
C VAL A 101 0.75 -0.32 17.04
N VAL A 102 0.66 -0.71 15.78
CA VAL A 102 1.49 -0.18 14.69
C VAL A 102 0.60 0.42 13.60
N GLY A 103 0.69 1.72 13.39
CA GLY A 103 -0.11 2.45 12.42
C GLY A 103 0.66 2.83 11.17
N PHE A 104 0.06 2.58 10.00
CA PHE A 104 0.62 2.92 8.69
C PHE A 104 -0.14 4.05 7.99
N GLY A 105 -1.29 4.43 8.50
CA GLY A 105 -2.13 5.48 7.93
C GLY A 105 -3.51 4.99 7.53
N GLY A 106 -4.32 5.94 7.10
CA GLY A 106 -5.74 5.74 6.86
C GLY A 106 -6.59 6.17 8.05
N TYR A 107 -7.89 6.30 7.82
CA TYR A 107 -8.80 6.86 8.80
C TYR A 107 -9.08 5.97 10.02
N VAL A 108 -8.79 4.67 9.96
CA VAL A 108 -8.88 3.76 11.12
C VAL A 108 -7.79 3.99 12.15
N THR A 109 -6.68 4.62 11.77
CA THR A 109 -5.54 4.84 12.67
C THR A 109 -5.82 5.89 13.73
N ALA A 110 -6.70 6.86 13.47
CA ALA A 110 -7.10 7.85 14.47
C ALA A 110 -7.84 7.20 15.66
N PRO A 111 -8.97 6.49 15.47
CA PRO A 111 -9.64 5.82 16.59
C PRO A 111 -8.79 4.70 17.20
N GLY A 112 -8.02 3.97 16.39
CA GLY A 112 -7.12 2.92 16.89
C GLY A 112 -5.99 3.45 17.74
N GLY A 113 -5.37 4.57 17.36
CA GLY A 113 -4.33 5.25 18.13
C GLY A 113 -4.85 5.83 19.44
N LEU A 114 -6.03 6.46 19.42
CA LEU A 114 -6.70 6.95 20.64
C LEU A 114 -7.02 5.80 21.59
N ALA A 115 -7.51 4.69 21.07
CA ALA A 115 -7.80 3.49 21.85
C ALA A 115 -6.53 2.90 22.50
N ALA A 116 -5.44 2.84 21.75
CA ALA A 116 -4.15 2.38 22.28
C ALA A 116 -3.65 3.29 23.40
N LYS A 117 -3.75 4.60 23.23
CA LYS A 117 -3.41 5.57 24.29
C LYS A 117 -4.25 5.38 25.54
N PHE A 118 -5.56 5.22 25.38
CA PHE A 118 -6.49 4.95 26.49
C PHE A 118 -6.12 3.64 27.21
N CYS A 119 -5.78 2.60 26.45
CA CYS A 119 -5.38 1.30 27.00
C CYS A 119 -3.94 1.27 27.49
N LYS A 120 -3.20 2.37 27.45
CA LYS A 120 -1.79 2.50 27.83
C LYS A 120 -0.89 1.52 27.05
N LYS A 121 -1.20 1.26 25.80
CA LYS A 121 -0.40 0.41 24.94
C LYS A 121 0.58 1.26 24.11
N PRO A 122 1.80 0.78 23.86
CA PRO A 122 2.76 1.46 23.00
C PRO A 122 2.17 1.64 21.59
N ILE A 123 2.47 2.80 21.00
CA ILE A 123 2.07 3.16 19.65
C ILE A 123 3.33 3.42 18.84
N LEU A 124 3.44 2.72 17.73
CA LEU A 124 4.46 2.92 16.73
C LEU A 124 3.76 3.32 15.43
N ILE A 125 4.26 4.33 14.72
CA ILE A 125 3.73 4.70 13.41
C ILE A 125 4.82 4.65 12.36
N HIS A 126 4.42 4.40 11.12
CA HIS A 126 5.24 4.48 9.93
C HIS A 126 4.58 5.40 8.91
N GLU A 127 5.33 6.39 8.40
CA GLU A 127 4.92 7.25 7.29
C GLU A 127 5.67 6.90 6.01
N GLN A 128 4.93 6.60 4.95
CA GLN A 128 5.48 6.15 3.67
C GLN A 128 5.87 7.27 2.72
N ASN A 129 5.34 8.48 2.94
CA ASN A 129 5.52 9.65 2.08
C ASN A 129 6.47 10.67 2.70
N ALA A 130 7.06 11.52 1.86
CA ALA A 130 7.91 12.63 2.32
C ALA A 130 7.11 13.72 3.06
N ILE A 131 5.80 13.78 2.82
CA ILE A 131 4.87 14.66 3.54
C ILE A 131 3.91 13.77 4.32
N ALA A 132 3.89 13.95 5.63
CA ALA A 132 3.06 13.15 6.51
C ALA A 132 1.56 13.33 6.22
N GLY A 133 0.85 12.22 6.10
CA GLY A 133 -0.61 12.22 6.07
C GLY A 133 -1.20 12.76 7.38
N MET A 134 -2.41 13.30 7.32
CA MET A 134 -3.05 13.96 8.47
C MET A 134 -3.16 13.03 9.70
N SER A 135 -3.52 11.76 9.51
CA SER A 135 -3.59 10.78 10.60
C SER A 135 -2.25 10.58 11.26
N ASN A 136 -1.21 10.32 10.46
CA ASN A 136 0.13 10.10 10.97
C ASN A 136 0.72 11.35 11.61
N ASN A 137 0.44 12.53 11.07
CA ASN A 137 0.87 13.79 11.68
C ASN A 137 0.24 13.97 13.07
N TYR A 138 -1.04 13.66 13.22
CA TYR A 138 -1.71 13.72 14.52
C TYR A 138 -1.18 12.65 15.49
N LEU A 139 -1.11 11.38 15.03
CA LEU A 139 -0.66 10.28 15.88
C LEU A 139 0.82 10.33 16.21
N SER A 140 1.65 10.98 15.41
CA SER A 140 3.07 11.16 15.68
C SER A 140 3.33 11.83 17.04
N LYS A 141 2.44 12.71 17.47
CA LYS A 141 2.50 13.37 18.77
C LYS A 141 2.20 12.44 19.93
N LEU A 142 1.36 11.45 19.71
CA LEU A 142 0.93 10.46 20.72
C LEU A 142 1.79 9.18 20.70
N ALA A 143 2.48 8.91 19.59
CA ALA A 143 3.25 7.69 19.39
C ALA A 143 4.50 7.66 20.30
N ASN A 144 4.90 6.46 20.68
CA ASN A 144 6.16 6.22 21.38
C ASN A 144 7.36 6.29 20.43
N GLN A 145 7.17 5.82 19.20
CA GLN A 145 8.19 5.82 18.15
C GLN A 145 7.55 6.16 16.80
N VAL A 146 8.26 6.93 16.01
CA VAL A 146 7.86 7.34 14.65
C VAL A 146 8.93 6.86 13.67
N LEU A 147 8.50 6.08 12.68
CA LEU A 147 9.33 5.61 11.59
C LEU A 147 8.95 6.38 10.33
N GLU A 148 9.92 6.97 9.67
CA GLU A 148 9.71 7.70 8.41
C GLU A 148 10.46 7.03 7.26
N ALA A 149 9.84 6.97 6.08
CA ALA A 149 10.50 6.44 4.89
C ALA A 149 11.53 7.43 4.34
N PHE A 150 11.23 8.70 4.41
CA PHE A 150 12.08 9.79 3.92
C PHE A 150 12.54 10.67 5.07
N PRO A 151 13.81 11.10 5.09
CA PRO A 151 14.30 11.97 6.15
C PRO A 151 13.59 13.33 6.15
N ASN A 152 13.45 13.89 7.33
CA ASN A 152 12.82 15.20 7.55
C ASN A 152 11.31 15.27 7.31
N THR A 153 10.61 14.14 7.34
CA THR A 153 9.14 14.12 7.27
C THR A 153 8.51 14.70 8.56
N PHE A 154 9.14 14.49 9.72
CA PHE A 154 8.68 14.94 11.03
C PHE A 154 9.70 15.85 11.72
N THR A 155 9.93 17.02 11.16
CA THR A 155 10.94 17.98 11.67
C THR A 155 10.60 18.59 13.02
N GLU A 156 9.33 18.60 13.42
CA GLU A 156 8.86 19.20 14.67
C GLU A 156 8.93 18.24 15.87
N LEU A 157 9.31 16.98 15.65
CA LEU A 157 9.44 16.00 16.71
C LEU A 157 10.90 15.88 17.18
N PRO A 158 11.12 15.48 18.45
CA PRO A 158 12.47 15.19 18.94
C PRO A 158 13.15 14.09 18.10
N SER A 159 14.41 14.27 17.76
CA SER A 159 15.20 13.31 16.97
C SER A 159 15.27 11.92 17.61
N SER A 160 15.20 11.83 18.93
CA SER A 160 15.14 10.57 19.67
C SER A 160 13.88 9.76 19.42
N LYS A 161 12.83 10.40 18.92
CA LYS A 161 11.51 9.79 18.64
C LYS A 161 11.37 9.34 17.19
N VAL A 162 12.15 9.88 16.27
CA VAL A 162 12.04 9.66 14.84
C VAL A 162 13.22 8.85 14.32
N MET A 163 12.93 7.86 13.48
CA MET A 163 13.94 7.05 12.80
C MET A 163 13.60 6.93 11.32
N THR A 164 14.55 7.23 10.45
CA THR A 164 14.42 7.02 9.00
C THR A 164 14.77 5.56 8.66
N VAL A 165 13.81 4.83 8.11
CA VAL A 165 13.92 3.37 7.87
C VAL A 165 13.63 2.95 6.43
N GLY A 166 13.20 3.86 5.57
CA GLY A 166 12.72 3.54 4.24
C GLY A 166 11.30 2.94 4.22
N ASN A 167 10.87 2.49 3.08
CA ASN A 167 9.58 1.82 2.90
C ASN A 167 9.74 0.30 2.96
N PRO A 168 8.93 -0.39 3.75
CA PRO A 168 8.88 -1.85 3.75
C PRO A 168 8.41 -2.38 2.40
N VAL A 169 9.12 -3.38 1.89
CA VAL A 169 8.80 -4.07 0.63
C VAL A 169 8.53 -5.54 0.94
N ARG A 170 7.48 -6.10 0.34
CA ARG A 170 7.12 -7.52 0.53
C ARG A 170 8.24 -8.44 0.04
N GLU A 171 8.49 -9.51 0.79
CA GLU A 171 9.56 -10.46 0.51
C GLU A 171 9.51 -11.02 -0.92
N ALA A 172 8.32 -11.34 -1.43
CA ALA A 172 8.14 -11.84 -2.78
C ALA A 172 8.68 -10.88 -3.85
N ILE A 173 8.62 -9.56 -3.62
CA ILE A 173 9.17 -8.55 -4.53
C ILE A 173 10.68 -8.43 -4.35
N VAL A 174 11.17 -8.50 -3.12
CA VAL A 174 12.62 -8.45 -2.82
C VAL A 174 13.36 -9.63 -3.47
N GLN A 175 12.72 -10.78 -3.58
CA GLN A 175 13.28 -11.99 -4.21
C GLN A 175 13.30 -11.95 -5.75
N VAL A 176 12.69 -10.96 -6.38
CA VAL A 176 12.75 -10.82 -7.84
C VAL A 176 14.20 -10.60 -8.28
N PRO A 177 14.74 -11.41 -9.21
CA PRO A 177 16.11 -11.25 -9.68
C PRO A 177 16.35 -9.87 -10.27
N PRO A 178 17.56 -9.30 -10.07
CA PRO A 178 17.88 -7.99 -10.64
C PRO A 178 17.89 -8.04 -12.19
N PRO A 179 17.65 -6.90 -12.87
CA PRO A 179 17.57 -6.86 -14.33
C PRO A 179 18.75 -7.51 -15.05
N LYS A 180 19.97 -7.30 -14.55
CA LYS A 180 21.18 -7.88 -15.12
C LYS A 180 21.19 -9.42 -15.15
N ALA A 181 20.45 -10.06 -14.26
CA ALA A 181 20.38 -11.52 -14.19
C ALA A 181 19.28 -12.14 -15.07
N ARG A 182 18.36 -11.34 -15.62
CA ARG A 182 17.17 -11.83 -16.33
C ARG A 182 16.91 -11.16 -17.68
N ILE A 183 17.58 -10.05 -18.00
CA ILE A 183 17.42 -9.35 -19.29
C ILE A 183 18.65 -9.62 -20.15
N ASP A 184 18.44 -10.23 -21.32
CA ASP A 184 19.47 -10.35 -22.36
C ASP A 184 19.26 -9.25 -23.40
N VAL A 185 20.20 -8.33 -23.49
CA VAL A 185 20.16 -7.22 -24.45
C VAL A 185 20.26 -7.66 -25.91
N ASN A 186 20.73 -8.89 -26.16
CA ASN A 186 20.84 -9.48 -27.49
C ASN A 186 19.57 -10.25 -27.90
N ASP A 187 18.62 -10.41 -26.98
CA ASP A 187 17.36 -11.07 -27.26
C ASP A 187 16.54 -10.26 -28.27
N THR A 188 16.10 -10.91 -29.34
CA THR A 188 15.27 -10.33 -30.40
C THR A 188 13.78 -10.41 -30.12
N SER A 189 13.38 -11.01 -28.99
CA SER A 189 12.00 -11.10 -28.54
C SER A 189 11.37 -9.73 -28.33
N PRO A 190 10.03 -9.61 -28.38
CA PRO A 190 9.34 -8.37 -28.05
C PRO A 190 9.74 -7.81 -26.68
N LEU A 191 9.90 -6.50 -26.60
CA LEU A 191 10.15 -5.80 -25.35
C LEU A 191 8.90 -5.84 -24.46
N LYS A 192 9.08 -6.26 -23.22
CA LYS A 192 7.99 -6.42 -22.25
C LYS A 192 7.84 -5.15 -21.40
N LEU A 193 6.77 -4.41 -21.66
CA LEU A 193 6.43 -3.18 -20.95
C LEU A 193 5.33 -3.42 -19.93
N LEU A 194 5.63 -3.13 -18.67
CA LEU A 194 4.65 -3.08 -17.60
C LEU A 194 4.31 -1.63 -17.27
N VAL A 195 3.03 -1.28 -17.35
CA VAL A 195 2.51 0.04 -16.99
C VAL A 195 1.71 -0.07 -15.70
N ILE A 196 2.06 0.72 -14.69
CA ILE A 196 1.43 0.68 -13.36
C ILE A 196 0.92 2.06 -12.99
N GLY A 197 -0.39 2.20 -12.86
CA GLY A 197 -1.06 3.45 -12.48
C GLY A 197 -1.39 3.56 -10.98
N GLY A 198 -1.20 2.49 -10.20
CA GLY A 198 -1.68 2.38 -8.82
C GLY A 198 -3.13 1.86 -8.73
N SER A 199 -3.66 1.68 -7.52
CA SER A 199 -4.98 1.05 -7.28
C SER A 199 -6.14 1.75 -7.98
N LEU A 200 -6.09 3.07 -8.10
CA LEU A 200 -7.09 3.89 -8.81
C LEU A 200 -6.73 4.14 -10.28
N GLY A 201 -5.57 3.68 -10.73
CA GLY A 201 -5.02 3.99 -12.03
C GLY A 201 -4.43 5.39 -12.12
N ALA A 202 -3.86 5.70 -13.28
CA ALA A 202 -3.31 7.01 -13.61
C ALA A 202 -3.85 7.44 -14.98
N GLN A 203 -4.74 8.42 -15.00
CA GLN A 203 -5.39 8.91 -16.22
C GLN A 203 -4.39 9.29 -17.31
N ALA A 204 -3.29 9.95 -16.94
CA ALA A 204 -2.25 10.33 -17.88
C ALA A 204 -1.62 9.11 -18.56
N LEU A 205 -1.32 8.05 -17.82
CA LEU A 205 -0.80 6.80 -18.38
C LEU A 205 -1.85 6.12 -19.25
N ASN A 206 -3.09 6.01 -18.76
CA ASN A 206 -4.18 5.38 -19.51
C ASN A 206 -4.41 6.04 -20.87
N ASN A 207 -4.23 7.36 -20.97
CA ASN A 207 -4.48 8.13 -22.19
C ASN A 207 -3.28 8.21 -23.13
N HIS A 208 -2.05 8.12 -22.63
CA HIS A 208 -0.86 8.46 -23.42
C HIS A 208 0.04 7.28 -23.79
N ILE A 209 -0.04 6.15 -23.12
CA ILE A 209 0.83 5.00 -23.42
C ILE A 209 0.58 4.48 -24.84
N ALA A 210 -0.66 4.18 -25.23
CA ALA A 210 -0.94 3.64 -26.56
C ALA A 210 -0.56 4.59 -27.71
N PRO A 211 -0.87 5.89 -27.68
CA PRO A 211 -0.37 6.83 -28.67
C PRO A 211 1.17 6.91 -28.74
N THR A 212 1.83 6.77 -27.60
CA THR A 212 3.31 6.74 -27.57
C THR A 212 3.85 5.48 -28.22
N LEU A 213 3.27 4.32 -27.93
CA LEU A 213 3.63 3.05 -28.58
C LEU A 213 3.44 3.12 -30.09
N LYS A 214 2.38 3.77 -30.56
CA LYS A 214 2.16 3.99 -32.00
C LYS A 214 3.29 4.79 -32.65
N LYS A 215 3.78 5.81 -31.98
CA LYS A 215 4.96 6.57 -32.45
C LYS A 215 6.21 5.71 -32.48
N LEU A 216 6.43 4.90 -31.43
CA LEU A 216 7.57 4.01 -31.34
C LEU A 216 7.57 2.93 -32.45
N GLU A 217 6.39 2.39 -32.82
CA GLU A 217 6.27 1.42 -33.91
C GLU A 217 6.70 1.98 -35.27
N SER A 218 6.58 3.29 -35.46
CA SER A 218 6.97 3.94 -36.73
C SER A 218 8.44 4.37 -36.80
N MET A 219 9.21 4.14 -35.74
CA MET A 219 10.63 4.45 -35.72
C MET A 219 11.44 3.43 -36.50
N PRO A 220 12.59 3.83 -37.13
CA PRO A 220 13.54 2.89 -37.72
C PRO A 220 14.03 1.89 -36.67
N ASP A 221 14.16 0.62 -37.06
CA ASP A 221 14.62 -0.48 -36.18
C ASP A 221 13.78 -0.71 -34.92
N ALA A 222 12.50 -0.31 -34.96
CA ALA A 222 11.57 -0.50 -33.86
C ALA A 222 11.39 -1.99 -33.54
N LYS A 223 11.61 -2.37 -32.27
CA LYS A 223 11.27 -3.69 -31.78
C LYS A 223 9.78 -3.76 -31.46
N PRO A 224 9.13 -4.92 -31.64
CA PRO A 224 7.75 -5.11 -31.19
C PRO A 224 7.65 -5.03 -29.68
N TRP A 225 6.50 -4.63 -29.19
CA TRP A 225 6.21 -4.52 -27.77
C TRP A 225 5.19 -5.57 -27.33
N GLN A 226 5.34 -6.04 -26.12
CA GLN A 226 4.33 -6.78 -25.38
C GLN A 226 4.01 -6.00 -24.09
N VAL A 227 2.76 -5.58 -23.93
CA VAL A 227 2.37 -4.63 -22.90
C VAL A 227 1.37 -5.26 -21.94
N ARG A 228 1.63 -5.10 -20.66
CA ARG A 228 0.62 -5.26 -19.58
C ARG A 228 0.39 -3.89 -18.96
N HIS A 229 -0.83 -3.37 -19.11
CA HIS A 229 -1.21 -2.05 -18.61
C HIS A 229 -2.24 -2.17 -17.49
N GLN A 230 -1.83 -1.86 -16.28
CA GLN A 230 -2.71 -1.78 -15.12
C GLN A 230 -3.34 -0.38 -15.08
N CYS A 231 -4.64 -0.32 -15.41
CA CYS A 231 -5.37 0.93 -15.64
C CYS A 231 -6.15 1.46 -14.43
N GLY A 232 -6.30 0.65 -13.40
CA GLY A 232 -7.14 0.96 -12.24
C GLY A 232 -8.57 0.46 -12.37
N LYS A 233 -9.22 0.29 -11.22
CA LYS A 233 -10.60 -0.16 -11.13
C LYS A 233 -11.54 0.81 -11.88
N ASN A 234 -12.48 0.27 -12.65
CA ASN A 234 -13.47 1.00 -13.47
C ASN A 234 -12.89 1.76 -14.69
N ASN A 235 -11.61 1.60 -15.02
CA ASN A 235 -10.97 2.29 -16.14
C ASN A 235 -10.69 1.37 -17.34
N GLN A 236 -11.04 0.09 -17.25
CA GLN A 236 -10.63 -0.93 -18.23
C GLN A 236 -11.24 -0.66 -19.60
N GLU A 237 -12.54 -0.37 -19.68
CA GLU A 237 -13.23 -0.09 -20.94
C GLU A 237 -12.68 1.17 -21.63
N ALA A 238 -12.53 2.27 -20.91
CA ALA A 238 -12.00 3.51 -21.44
C ALA A 238 -10.55 3.37 -21.91
N THR A 239 -9.71 2.67 -21.17
CA THR A 239 -8.32 2.42 -21.54
C THR A 239 -8.22 1.49 -22.75
N GLN A 240 -9.05 0.44 -22.81
CA GLN A 240 -9.15 -0.45 -23.97
C GLN A 240 -9.51 0.34 -25.25
N ALA A 241 -10.42 1.31 -25.15
CA ALA A 241 -10.80 2.16 -26.27
C ALA A 241 -9.61 2.99 -26.79
N VAL A 242 -8.79 3.58 -25.92
CA VAL A 242 -7.58 4.32 -26.29
C VAL A 242 -6.60 3.44 -27.06
N TYR A 243 -6.38 2.19 -26.59
CA TYR A 243 -5.52 1.24 -27.30
C TYR A 243 -6.08 0.83 -28.65
N SER A 244 -7.39 0.61 -28.76
CA SER A 244 -8.05 0.27 -30.01
C SER A 244 -7.95 1.41 -31.04
N GLU A 245 -8.14 2.66 -30.62
CA GLU A 245 -8.02 3.85 -31.46
C GLU A 245 -6.59 4.07 -31.96
N ALA A 246 -5.60 3.66 -31.20
CA ALA A 246 -4.19 3.81 -31.60
C ALA A 246 -3.80 2.92 -32.78
N GLN A 247 -4.58 1.88 -33.10
CA GLN A 247 -4.34 0.96 -34.22
C GLN A 247 -2.88 0.44 -34.24
N LEU A 248 -2.45 -0.12 -33.13
CA LEU A 248 -1.11 -0.71 -32.99
C LEU A 248 -0.97 -1.92 -33.92
N GLN A 249 0.17 -2.03 -34.59
CA GLN A 249 0.42 -3.06 -35.62
C GLN A 249 1.32 -4.18 -35.11
N SER A 250 2.38 -3.83 -34.36
CA SER A 250 3.39 -4.77 -33.86
C SER A 250 3.39 -4.93 -32.35
N THR A 251 2.46 -4.28 -31.66
CA THR A 251 2.32 -4.33 -30.21
C THR A 251 1.18 -5.24 -29.80
N GLN A 252 1.47 -6.21 -28.95
CA GLN A 252 0.46 -6.99 -28.23
C GLN A 252 0.23 -6.34 -26.86
N TYR A 253 -1.01 -6.29 -26.40
CA TYR A 253 -1.32 -5.65 -25.14
C TYR A 253 -2.45 -6.34 -24.37
N GLU A 254 -2.39 -6.22 -23.06
CA GLU A 254 -3.39 -6.66 -22.11
C GLU A 254 -3.70 -5.51 -21.15
N ILE A 255 -4.98 -5.18 -21.02
CA ILE A 255 -5.45 -4.13 -20.12
C ILE A 255 -6.03 -4.78 -18.85
N LEU A 256 -5.42 -4.48 -17.72
CA LEU A 256 -5.74 -5.07 -16.42
C LEU A 256 -6.24 -3.98 -15.46
N PRO A 257 -7.37 -4.18 -14.78
CA PRO A 257 -7.80 -3.24 -13.75
C PRO A 257 -6.85 -3.25 -12.55
N PHE A 258 -6.30 -4.42 -12.24
CA PHE A 258 -5.42 -4.65 -11.10
C PHE A 258 -4.42 -5.77 -11.39
N VAL A 259 -3.24 -5.71 -10.80
CA VAL A 259 -2.22 -6.77 -10.87
C VAL A 259 -2.18 -7.49 -9.53
N LYS A 260 -2.59 -8.76 -9.51
CA LYS A 260 -2.64 -9.55 -8.28
C LYS A 260 -1.27 -9.97 -7.78
N ASP A 261 -0.39 -10.40 -8.68
CA ASP A 261 0.98 -10.84 -8.39
C ASP A 261 1.99 -9.84 -8.96
N MET A 262 2.36 -8.85 -8.14
CA MET A 262 3.33 -7.83 -8.53
C MET A 262 4.74 -8.40 -8.70
N ALA A 263 5.11 -9.42 -7.93
CA ALA A 263 6.42 -10.06 -8.06
C ALA A 263 6.57 -10.75 -9.42
N GLU A 264 5.53 -11.46 -9.87
CA GLU A 264 5.50 -12.06 -11.22
C GLU A 264 5.56 -10.97 -12.30
N ALA A 265 4.78 -9.91 -12.16
CA ALA A 265 4.76 -8.81 -13.13
C ALA A 265 6.13 -8.12 -13.25
N TYR A 266 6.81 -7.85 -12.13
CA TYR A 266 8.17 -7.31 -12.12
C TYR A 266 9.18 -8.27 -12.75
N SER A 267 9.08 -9.57 -12.49
CA SER A 267 9.95 -10.59 -13.09
C SER A 267 9.74 -10.69 -14.61
N TRP A 268 8.53 -10.51 -15.07
CA TRP A 268 8.17 -10.55 -16.49
C TRP A 268 8.68 -9.31 -17.25
N ALA A 269 8.64 -8.13 -16.66
CA ALA A 269 8.89 -6.86 -17.35
C ALA A 269 10.36 -6.63 -17.67
N ASP A 270 10.64 -6.12 -18.87
CA ASP A 270 11.93 -5.53 -19.24
C ASP A 270 11.98 -4.05 -18.89
N VAL A 271 10.86 -3.35 -19.08
CA VAL A 271 10.70 -1.91 -18.80
C VAL A 271 9.42 -1.68 -17.99
N ILE A 272 9.50 -0.78 -17.05
CA ILE A 272 8.35 -0.38 -16.22
C ILE A 272 8.12 1.11 -16.36
N VAL A 273 6.88 1.49 -16.67
CA VAL A 273 6.42 2.88 -16.64
C VAL A 273 5.39 3.01 -15.53
N CYS A 274 5.64 3.89 -14.60
CA CYS A 274 4.74 4.20 -13.51
C CYS A 274 4.77 5.70 -13.21
N ARG A 275 3.78 6.19 -12.48
CA ARG A 275 3.86 7.53 -11.91
C ARG A 275 4.69 7.50 -10.63
N ALA A 276 5.34 8.61 -10.31
CA ALA A 276 5.96 8.78 -8.99
C ALA A 276 4.89 8.64 -7.90
N GLY A 277 5.27 8.04 -6.79
CA GLY A 277 4.45 8.05 -5.59
C GLY A 277 4.26 9.46 -5.02
N ALA A 278 3.45 9.59 -3.98
CA ALA A 278 3.33 10.85 -3.25
C ALA A 278 4.65 11.11 -2.49
N LEU A 279 5.43 12.05 -2.99
CA LEU A 279 6.68 12.52 -2.40
C LEU A 279 6.45 13.76 -1.56
#